data_ec125c295ec2d126a5fdb31129a586ba
#
_entry.id   ec125c295ec2d126a5fdb31129a586ba
#
_cell.length_a   1.000
_cell.length_b   1.000
_cell.length_c   1.000
_cell.angle_alpha   90.00
_cell.angle_beta   90.00
_cell.angle_gamma   90.00
#
_symmetry.space_group_name_H-M   'P 1'
#
loop_
_entity.id
_entity.type
_entity.pdbx_description
1 polymer ?
#
loop_
_entity_poly.entity_id
_entity_poly.type
_entity_poly.pdbx_seq_one_letter_code
_entity_poly.pdbx_strand_id
1 'polypeptide(L)'
;MAAPMLREITFKLDERTAHSSLDLIKKDTGVLYRMLGIDRTRVPQNPERFREWAVVLGDTTISSGYHYWEVTVKRSQQFRIGIADVDVSREGCVGVDERSWVFAYANRRWNAMFANETTPISNIGHPERVGLLLDYDGKKLSLVDVSKHVFIHSIFAEFQGPVVPAFALWDGELLTHSGLDVPEKLNRN
;
A
#
# COMPACT_ATOMS: atom_id res chain seq x y z
N MET A 1 27.49 -5.16 20.40
CA MET A 1 26.68 -5.54 19.25
C MET A 1 25.84 -4.36 18.80
N ALA A 2 26.09 -3.87 17.57
CA ALA A 2 25.32 -2.74 17.07
C ALA A 2 23.89 -3.19 16.79
N ALA A 3 22.92 -2.40 17.25
CA ALA A 3 21.53 -2.60 16.85
C ALA A 3 21.46 -2.58 15.33
N PRO A 4 20.61 -3.42 14.69
CA PRO A 4 20.45 -3.35 13.26
C PRO A 4 20.08 -1.92 12.86
N MET A 5 20.81 -1.35 11.96
CA MET A 5 20.48 -0.03 11.43
C MET A 5 19.14 -0.14 10.71
N LEU A 6 18.12 0.48 11.33
CA LEU A 6 16.85 0.69 10.67
C LEU A 6 17.10 1.67 9.54
N ARG A 7 17.17 1.14 8.31
CA ARG A 7 17.24 2.01 7.16
C ARG A 7 15.84 2.52 6.89
N GLU A 8 15.70 3.84 6.96
CA GLU A 8 14.47 4.47 6.56
C GLU A 8 14.22 4.16 5.09
N ILE A 9 13.06 3.56 4.80
CA ILE A 9 12.67 3.37 3.41
C ILE A 9 12.21 4.71 2.84
N THR A 10 12.72 5.04 1.66
CA THR A 10 12.23 6.16 0.87
C THR A 10 11.82 5.62 -0.49
N PHE A 11 10.59 5.92 -0.92
CA PHE A 11 10.12 5.48 -2.23
C PHE A 11 9.23 6.53 -2.88
N LYS A 12 9.14 6.42 -4.20
CA LYS A 12 8.16 7.13 -5.01
C LYS A 12 7.26 6.11 -5.68
N LEU A 13 6.11 6.56 -6.14
CA LEU A 13 5.22 5.74 -6.94
C LEU A 13 5.81 5.61 -8.35
N ASP A 14 5.77 4.41 -8.91
CA ASP A 14 6.34 4.13 -10.22
C ASP A 14 5.26 4.33 -11.29
N GLU A 15 5.37 5.42 -12.03
CA GLU A 15 4.41 5.81 -13.06
C GLU A 15 4.24 4.73 -14.12
N ARG A 16 5.27 3.94 -14.40
CA ARG A 16 5.18 2.85 -15.38
C ARG A 16 4.20 1.76 -14.97
N THR A 17 3.94 1.60 -13.65
CA THR A 17 3.01 0.60 -13.13
C THR A 17 1.59 1.10 -13.04
N ALA A 18 1.38 2.41 -13.05
CA ALA A 18 0.09 3.02 -12.75
C ALA A 18 -0.94 2.75 -13.84
N HIS A 19 -2.11 2.26 -13.43
CA HIS A 19 -3.25 2.13 -14.32
C HIS A 19 -3.59 3.47 -14.96
N SER A 20 -4.14 3.45 -16.18
CA SER A 20 -4.44 4.65 -16.96
C SER A 20 -5.45 5.60 -16.30
N SER A 21 -6.24 5.14 -15.33
CA SER A 21 -7.16 6.00 -14.57
C SER A 21 -6.50 6.72 -13.40
N LEU A 22 -5.20 6.51 -13.15
CA LEU A 22 -4.47 7.13 -12.07
C LEU A 22 -3.53 8.20 -12.57
N ASP A 23 -3.49 9.34 -11.85
CA ASP A 23 -2.50 10.39 -12.03
C ASP A 23 -1.58 10.46 -10.83
N LEU A 24 -0.28 10.48 -11.06
CA LEU A 24 0.69 10.73 -9.99
C LEU A 24 0.81 12.24 -9.76
N ILE A 25 0.86 12.64 -8.51
CA ILE A 25 0.92 14.03 -8.08
C ILE A 25 2.04 14.22 -7.06
N LYS A 26 2.40 15.47 -6.77
CA LYS A 26 3.39 15.83 -5.75
C LYS A 26 4.72 15.09 -5.94
N LYS A 27 5.27 15.16 -7.16
CA LYS A 27 6.55 14.53 -7.51
C LYS A 27 6.53 13.01 -7.23
N ASP A 28 5.43 12.36 -7.67
CA ASP A 28 5.25 10.90 -7.57
C ASP A 28 5.16 10.36 -6.13
N THR A 29 4.73 11.20 -5.18
CA THR A 29 4.45 10.75 -3.81
C THR A 29 2.97 10.64 -3.51
N GLY A 30 2.11 11.12 -4.39
CA GLY A 30 0.66 10.99 -4.27
C GLY A 30 0.06 10.44 -5.54
N VAL A 31 -1.18 9.94 -5.42
CA VAL A 31 -1.94 9.40 -6.55
C VAL A 31 -3.38 9.86 -6.46
N LEU A 32 -3.92 10.26 -7.61
CA LEU A 32 -5.27 10.78 -7.78
C LEU A 32 -6.04 9.87 -8.72
N TYR A 33 -7.28 9.54 -8.37
CA TYR A 33 -8.17 8.81 -9.27
C TYR A 33 -8.87 9.79 -10.21
N ARG A 34 -8.72 9.55 -11.50
CA ARG A 34 -9.27 10.41 -12.55
C ARG A 34 -10.66 9.91 -12.94
N MET A 35 -11.70 10.62 -12.55
CA MET A 35 -13.09 10.18 -12.73
C MET A 35 -13.64 10.34 -14.15
N LEU A 36 -13.11 11.28 -14.96
CA LEU A 36 -13.71 11.65 -16.26
C LEU A 36 -12.64 11.91 -17.31
N GLY A 37 -13.01 11.58 -18.57
CA GLY A 37 -12.27 12.04 -19.74
C GLY A 37 -10.91 11.39 -19.94
N ILE A 38 -10.76 10.14 -19.53
CA ILE A 38 -9.49 9.45 -19.72
C ILE A 38 -9.30 9.12 -21.18
N ASP A 39 -8.36 9.79 -21.81
CA ASP A 39 -7.88 9.37 -23.12
C ASP A 39 -6.85 8.28 -22.91
N ARG A 40 -7.31 7.02 -22.87
CA ARG A 40 -6.45 5.86 -22.66
C ARG A 40 -5.37 5.73 -23.73
N THR A 41 -5.57 6.35 -24.88
CA THR A 41 -4.60 6.29 -25.99
C THR A 41 -3.33 7.09 -25.69
N ARG A 42 -3.37 8.03 -24.76
CA ARG A 42 -2.21 8.85 -24.38
C ARG A 42 -1.29 8.19 -23.37
N VAL A 43 -1.71 7.07 -22.77
CA VAL A 43 -0.89 6.35 -21.79
C VAL A 43 -0.15 5.24 -22.51
N PRO A 44 1.20 5.24 -22.49
CA PRO A 44 1.96 4.19 -23.15
C PRO A 44 1.63 2.81 -22.62
N GLN A 45 1.49 1.85 -23.51
CA GLN A 45 1.33 0.44 -23.14
C GLN A 45 2.72 -0.14 -22.84
N ASN A 46 2.85 -0.77 -21.67
CA ASN A 46 4.09 -1.42 -21.26
C ASN A 46 3.76 -2.59 -20.33
N PRO A 47 4.65 -3.60 -20.22
CA PRO A 47 4.37 -4.80 -19.43
C PRO A 47 4.15 -4.53 -17.94
N GLU A 48 4.75 -3.49 -17.39
CA GLU A 48 4.68 -3.17 -15.97
C GLU A 48 3.33 -2.57 -15.57
N ARG A 49 2.56 -2.03 -16.51
CA ARG A 49 1.34 -1.26 -16.22
C ARG A 49 0.15 -2.18 -15.91
N PHE A 50 -0.55 -1.88 -14.82
CA PHE A 50 -1.83 -2.52 -14.52
C PHE A 50 -2.85 -2.15 -15.59
N ARG A 51 -3.55 -3.16 -16.15
CA ARG A 51 -4.43 -2.99 -17.29
C ARG A 51 -5.89 -2.79 -16.95
N GLU A 52 -6.39 -3.56 -15.98
CA GLU A 52 -7.81 -3.57 -15.64
C GLU A 52 -8.14 -2.82 -14.35
N TRP A 53 -7.25 -2.85 -13.37
CA TRP A 53 -7.53 -2.35 -12.03
C TRP A 53 -6.69 -1.12 -11.71
N ALA A 54 -7.27 -0.19 -10.97
CA ALA A 54 -6.64 1.09 -10.62
C ALA A 54 -5.56 0.93 -9.56
N VAL A 55 -4.46 0.28 -9.92
CA VAL A 55 -3.33 -0.06 -9.05
C VAL A 55 -2.08 0.68 -9.48
N VAL A 56 -1.26 1.06 -8.51
CA VAL A 56 0.10 1.60 -8.72
C VAL A 56 1.03 1.00 -7.68
N LEU A 57 2.29 0.78 -8.06
CA LEU A 57 3.32 0.23 -7.17
C LEU A 57 4.37 1.29 -6.84
N GLY A 58 5.00 1.13 -5.66
CA GLY A 58 6.19 1.89 -5.31
C GLY A 58 7.42 1.40 -6.09
N ASP A 59 8.42 2.25 -6.20
CA ASP A 59 9.63 2.01 -6.99
C ASP A 59 10.77 1.33 -6.22
N THR A 60 10.56 1.00 -4.95
CA THR A 60 11.60 0.46 -4.08
C THR A 60 11.25 -0.95 -3.64
N THR A 61 12.13 -1.90 -3.90
CA THR A 61 11.95 -3.30 -3.52
C THR A 61 12.45 -3.55 -2.10
N ILE A 62 11.74 -4.42 -1.39
CA ILE A 62 12.05 -4.83 -0.02
C ILE A 62 12.20 -6.34 0.00
N SER A 63 13.35 -6.83 0.52
CA SER A 63 13.62 -8.27 0.63
C SER A 63 14.17 -8.68 2.00
N SER A 64 14.25 -7.75 2.94
CA SER A 64 14.71 -8.02 4.30
C SER A 64 14.37 -6.86 5.23
N GLY A 65 14.40 -7.08 6.53
CA GLY A 65 14.38 -6.04 7.55
C GLY A 65 13.00 -5.47 7.88
N TYR A 66 13.05 -4.36 8.57
CA TYR A 66 11.91 -3.59 9.07
C TYR A 66 11.76 -2.32 8.27
N HIS A 67 10.54 -2.02 7.79
CA HIS A 67 10.27 -0.82 7.01
C HIS A 67 8.93 -0.22 7.40
N TYR A 68 8.87 1.10 7.44
CA TYR A 68 7.67 1.81 7.84
C TYR A 68 7.39 2.98 6.90
N TRP A 69 6.15 3.14 6.51
CA TRP A 69 5.67 4.31 5.78
C TRP A 69 4.25 4.65 6.21
N GLU A 70 3.80 5.83 5.84
CA GLU A 70 2.45 6.28 6.18
C GLU A 70 1.71 6.70 4.92
N VAL A 71 0.40 6.66 4.99
CA VAL A 71 -0.49 7.06 3.89
C VAL A 71 -1.60 7.94 4.45
N THR A 72 -1.78 9.11 3.82
CA THR A 72 -2.93 9.97 4.10
C THR A 72 -4.09 9.46 3.27
N VAL A 73 -5.14 9.02 3.93
CA VAL A 73 -6.28 8.33 3.30
C VAL A 73 -7.60 9.10 3.44
N LYS A 74 -7.60 10.25 4.09
CA LYS A 74 -8.82 11.00 4.42
C LYS A 74 -9.65 11.41 3.20
N ARG A 75 -9.03 11.53 2.03
CA ARG A 75 -9.70 12.00 0.81
C ARG A 75 -10.11 10.88 -0.14
N SER A 76 -10.04 9.64 0.30
CA SER A 76 -10.55 8.51 -0.47
C SER A 76 -11.53 7.70 0.38
N GLN A 77 -12.64 7.30 -0.22
CA GLN A 77 -13.65 6.46 0.41
C GLN A 77 -13.55 5.00 -0.02
N GLN A 78 -12.67 4.71 -0.99
CA GLN A 78 -12.49 3.35 -1.49
C GLN A 78 -11.06 3.17 -2.00
N PHE A 79 -10.28 2.43 -1.23
CA PHE A 79 -8.85 2.21 -1.54
C PHE A 79 -8.35 0.91 -0.94
N ARG A 80 -7.18 0.49 -1.41
CA ARG A 80 -6.40 -0.60 -0.83
C ARG A 80 -4.95 -0.15 -0.70
N ILE A 81 -4.32 -0.48 0.43
CA ILE A 81 -2.94 -0.12 0.71
C ILE A 81 -2.21 -1.33 1.31
N GLY A 82 -0.99 -1.58 0.88
CA GLY A 82 -0.21 -2.70 1.39
C GLY A 82 1.05 -2.95 0.58
N ILE A 83 1.30 -4.21 0.28
CA ILE A 83 2.48 -4.63 -0.48
C ILE A 83 2.09 -5.68 -1.51
N ALA A 84 2.92 -5.81 -2.53
CA ALA A 84 2.77 -6.83 -3.55
C ALA A 84 4.15 -7.37 -3.95
N ASP A 85 4.18 -8.65 -4.34
CA ASP A 85 5.36 -9.23 -4.99
C ASP A 85 5.70 -8.40 -6.24
N VAL A 86 7.00 -8.18 -6.50
CA VAL A 86 7.44 -7.40 -7.67
C VAL A 86 6.90 -7.97 -8.98
N ASP A 87 6.67 -9.28 -9.02
CA ASP A 87 6.16 -9.98 -10.20
C ASP A 87 4.64 -10.22 -10.16
N VAL A 88 3.92 -9.51 -9.30
CA VAL A 88 2.47 -9.64 -9.21
C VAL A 88 1.83 -9.40 -10.58
N SER A 89 0.78 -10.18 -10.89
CA SER A 89 0.07 -10.07 -12.17
C SER A 89 -0.47 -8.65 -12.38
N ARG A 90 -0.27 -8.12 -13.57
CA ARG A 90 -0.80 -6.79 -13.96
C ARG A 90 -2.25 -6.88 -14.47
N GLU A 91 -2.80 -8.09 -14.55
CA GLU A 91 -4.19 -8.30 -14.99
C GLU A 91 -5.19 -8.30 -13.82
N GLY A 92 -4.74 -8.61 -12.59
CA GLY A 92 -5.58 -8.66 -11.40
C GLY A 92 -5.44 -7.44 -10.52
N CYS A 93 -6.24 -7.42 -9.44
CA CYS A 93 -6.15 -6.38 -8.41
C CYS A 93 -5.37 -6.90 -7.21
N VAL A 94 -4.72 -5.99 -6.48
CA VAL A 94 -4.02 -6.34 -5.25
C VAL A 94 -5.01 -6.80 -4.17
N GLY A 95 -4.63 -7.85 -3.41
CA GLY A 95 -5.45 -8.47 -2.38
C GLY A 95 -6.21 -9.69 -2.84
N VAL A 96 -6.28 -9.95 -4.15
CA VAL A 96 -7.08 -11.04 -4.72
C VAL A 96 -6.26 -12.30 -4.87
N ASP A 97 -4.99 -12.19 -5.24
CA ASP A 97 -4.11 -13.34 -5.42
C ASP A 97 -3.21 -13.61 -4.20
N GLU A 98 -2.35 -14.62 -4.31
CA GLU A 98 -1.42 -15.02 -3.24
C GLU A 98 -0.12 -14.20 -3.23
N ARG A 99 -0.03 -13.16 -4.07
CA ARG A 99 1.19 -12.36 -4.25
C ARG A 99 1.02 -10.92 -3.82
N SER A 100 -0.05 -10.60 -3.09
CA SER A 100 -0.28 -9.27 -2.55
C SER A 100 -1.02 -9.35 -1.22
N TRP A 101 -0.72 -8.41 -0.33
CA TRP A 101 -1.26 -8.33 1.04
C TRP A 101 -1.65 -6.90 1.27
N VAL A 102 -2.94 -6.63 1.47
CA VAL A 102 -3.42 -5.26 1.58
C VAL A 102 -4.48 -5.08 2.66
N PHE A 103 -4.61 -3.84 3.10
CA PHE A 103 -5.74 -3.39 3.91
C PHE A 103 -6.65 -2.59 2.99
N ALA A 104 -7.92 -2.98 2.96
CA ALA A 104 -8.91 -2.39 2.07
C ALA A 104 -9.94 -1.60 2.86
N TYR A 105 -10.29 -0.43 2.36
CA TYR A 105 -11.35 0.41 2.90
C TYR A 105 -12.41 0.64 1.82
N ALA A 106 -13.64 0.27 2.13
CA ALA A 106 -14.80 0.50 1.26
C ALA A 106 -16.06 0.40 2.08
N ASN A 107 -17.10 1.15 1.70
CA ASN A 107 -18.39 1.15 2.41
C ASN A 107 -18.24 1.39 3.92
N ARG A 108 -17.32 2.27 4.29
CA ARG A 108 -17.00 2.62 5.69
C ARG A 108 -16.49 1.45 6.54
N ARG A 109 -15.92 0.43 5.88
CA ARG A 109 -15.41 -0.76 6.56
C ARG A 109 -13.97 -1.05 6.13
N TRP A 110 -13.18 -1.50 7.09
CA TRP A 110 -11.82 -1.97 6.84
C TRP A 110 -11.79 -3.49 6.79
N ASN A 111 -10.99 -4.02 5.88
CA ASN A 111 -10.72 -5.46 5.78
C ASN A 111 -9.25 -5.67 5.47
N ALA A 112 -8.71 -6.77 5.99
CA ALA A 112 -7.43 -7.29 5.54
C ALA A 112 -7.69 -8.28 4.40
N MET A 113 -6.92 -8.20 3.32
CA MET A 113 -7.13 -9.04 2.13
C MET A 113 -5.85 -9.73 1.70
N PHE A 114 -5.95 -11.03 1.50
CA PHE A 114 -4.88 -11.87 0.97
C PHE A 114 -5.51 -13.11 0.35
N ALA A 115 -5.04 -13.51 -0.85
CA ALA A 115 -5.51 -14.71 -1.54
C ALA A 115 -7.04 -14.78 -1.67
N ASN A 116 -7.66 -13.63 -1.95
CA ASN A 116 -9.10 -13.45 -2.04
C ASN A 116 -9.87 -13.76 -0.74
N GLU A 117 -9.15 -13.92 0.36
CA GLU A 117 -9.76 -14.00 1.68
C GLU A 117 -9.85 -12.60 2.28
N THR A 118 -11.00 -12.30 2.87
CA THR A 118 -11.28 -11.00 3.43
C THR A 118 -11.57 -11.14 4.92
N THR A 119 -10.75 -10.49 5.74
CA THR A 119 -10.91 -10.51 7.20
C THR A 119 -11.36 -9.12 7.67
N PRO A 120 -12.57 -8.98 8.23
CA PRO A 120 -13.03 -7.69 8.73
C PRO A 120 -12.20 -7.17 9.90
N ILE A 121 -11.96 -5.87 9.91
CA ILE A 121 -11.26 -5.18 10.99
C ILE A 121 -12.23 -4.18 11.62
N SER A 122 -12.49 -4.32 12.92
CA SER A 122 -13.53 -3.54 13.61
C SER A 122 -12.96 -2.29 14.29
N ASN A 123 -13.82 -1.29 14.47
CA ASN A 123 -13.61 -0.14 15.37
C ASN A 123 -12.45 0.80 15.01
N ILE A 124 -12.16 0.96 13.73
CA ILE A 124 -11.10 1.87 13.30
C ILE A 124 -11.64 3.24 12.87
N GLY A 125 -12.85 3.27 12.33
CA GLY A 125 -13.40 4.47 11.71
C GLY A 125 -12.68 4.81 10.39
N HIS A 126 -12.54 6.10 10.11
CA HIS A 126 -11.79 6.57 8.94
C HIS A 126 -10.69 7.54 9.41
N PRO A 127 -9.54 7.03 9.86
CA PRO A 127 -8.44 7.88 10.27
C PRO A 127 -7.98 8.76 9.11
N GLU A 128 -7.46 9.93 9.43
CA GLU A 128 -6.87 10.80 8.42
C GLU A 128 -5.64 10.16 7.78
N ARG A 129 -4.83 9.49 8.59
CA ARG A 129 -3.53 8.95 8.18
C ARG A 129 -3.27 7.64 8.92
N VAL A 130 -2.77 6.65 8.21
CA VAL A 130 -2.42 5.33 8.76
C VAL A 130 -0.99 5.00 8.44
N GLY A 131 -0.38 4.10 9.23
CA GLY A 131 0.96 3.59 9.01
C GLY A 131 0.92 2.14 8.55
N LEU A 132 1.94 1.77 7.79
CA LEU A 132 2.20 0.38 7.40
C LEU A 132 3.60 0.01 7.90
N LEU A 133 3.66 -1.01 8.74
CA LEU A 133 4.92 -1.56 9.24
C LEU A 133 5.12 -2.93 8.65
N LEU A 134 6.15 -3.06 7.81
CA LEU A 134 6.52 -4.33 7.19
C LEU A 134 7.70 -4.93 7.93
N ASP A 135 7.46 -6.06 8.57
CA ASP A 135 8.50 -6.92 9.11
C ASP A 135 8.71 -8.06 8.10
N TYR A 136 9.63 -7.86 7.17
CA TYR A 136 9.85 -8.85 6.11
C TYR A 136 10.37 -10.16 6.69
N ASP A 137 11.36 -10.09 7.58
CA ASP A 137 11.97 -11.29 8.17
C ASP A 137 11.01 -12.00 9.12
N GLY A 138 10.19 -11.25 9.85
CA GLY A 138 9.13 -11.80 10.72
C GLY A 138 7.85 -12.16 9.98
N LYS A 139 7.80 -11.96 8.66
CA LYS A 139 6.67 -12.37 7.78
C LYS A 139 5.35 -11.73 8.19
N LYS A 140 5.36 -10.41 8.39
CA LYS A 140 4.20 -9.71 8.92
C LYS A 140 4.08 -8.29 8.36
N LEU A 141 2.86 -7.93 7.94
CA LEU A 141 2.52 -6.56 7.56
C LEU A 141 1.45 -6.05 8.52
N SER A 142 1.72 -4.93 9.19
CA SER A 142 0.83 -4.38 10.20
C SER A 142 0.29 -3.02 9.80
N LEU A 143 -1.00 -2.81 10.05
CA LEU A 143 -1.67 -1.52 9.96
C LEU A 143 -1.59 -0.82 11.31
N VAL A 144 -1.22 0.46 11.29
CA VAL A 144 -0.97 1.25 12.49
C VAL A 144 -1.87 2.49 12.47
N ASP A 145 -2.51 2.78 13.60
CA ASP A 145 -3.18 4.05 13.80
C ASP A 145 -2.14 5.08 14.22
N VAL A 146 -1.85 6.02 13.34
CA VAL A 146 -0.77 7.00 13.54
C VAL A 146 -1.07 7.93 14.72
N SER A 147 -2.33 8.37 14.86
CA SER A 147 -2.69 9.32 15.92
C SER A 147 -2.70 8.69 17.31
N LYS A 148 -3.04 7.42 17.41
CA LYS A 148 -3.13 6.69 18.68
C LYS A 148 -1.86 5.90 19.02
N HIS A 149 -0.94 5.77 18.10
CA HIS A 149 0.28 4.95 18.21
C HIS A 149 -0.02 3.51 18.61
N VAL A 150 -1.00 2.87 17.96
CA VAL A 150 -1.39 1.49 18.24
C VAL A 150 -1.40 0.65 16.96
N PHE A 151 -1.09 -0.63 17.12
CA PHE A 151 -1.33 -1.61 16.06
C PHE A 151 -2.82 -1.86 15.93
N ILE A 152 -3.32 -1.78 14.70
CA ILE A 152 -4.73 -2.07 14.40
C ILE A 152 -4.90 -3.54 14.04
N HIS A 153 -4.10 -4.05 13.12
CA HIS A 153 -4.21 -5.42 12.61
C HIS A 153 -2.91 -5.83 11.93
N SER A 154 -2.61 -7.12 11.94
CA SER A 154 -1.45 -7.66 11.23
C SER A 154 -1.86 -8.80 10.30
N ILE A 155 -1.32 -8.79 9.09
CA ILE A 155 -1.43 -9.87 8.13
C ILE A 155 -0.12 -10.67 8.20
N PHE A 156 -0.23 -11.98 8.43
CA PHE A 156 0.93 -12.86 8.35
C PHE A 156 1.09 -13.34 6.92
N ALA A 157 2.30 -13.30 6.40
CA ALA A 157 2.56 -13.50 4.99
C ALA A 157 3.82 -14.33 4.76
N GLU A 158 3.75 -15.27 3.85
CA GLU A 158 4.94 -15.99 3.40
C GLU A 158 5.39 -15.39 2.07
N PHE A 159 6.42 -14.53 2.14
CA PHE A 159 6.95 -13.89 0.95
C PHE A 159 7.78 -14.86 0.14
N GLN A 160 7.53 -14.91 -1.17
CA GLN A 160 8.28 -15.76 -2.10
C GLN A 160 9.47 -15.02 -2.71
N GLY A 161 9.55 -13.72 -2.54
CA GLY A 161 10.62 -12.90 -3.08
C GLY A 161 10.45 -11.44 -2.69
N PRO A 162 11.17 -10.53 -3.36
CA PRO A 162 11.06 -9.11 -3.07
C PRO A 162 9.65 -8.58 -3.25
N VAL A 163 9.26 -7.65 -2.39
CA VAL A 163 7.97 -6.97 -2.45
C VAL A 163 8.16 -5.47 -2.64
N VAL A 164 7.10 -4.79 -3.05
CA VAL A 164 7.05 -3.34 -3.21
C VAL A 164 5.80 -2.80 -2.52
N PRO A 165 5.79 -1.53 -2.08
CA PRO A 165 4.54 -0.90 -1.65
C PRO A 165 3.51 -0.94 -2.78
N ALA A 166 2.24 -1.15 -2.43
CA ALA A 166 1.16 -1.28 -3.41
C ALA A 166 -0.05 -0.47 -2.98
N PHE A 167 -0.71 0.15 -3.95
CA PHE A 167 -1.83 1.05 -3.72
C PHE A 167 -2.87 0.86 -4.80
N ALA A 168 -4.15 0.90 -4.41
CA ALA A 168 -5.26 0.94 -5.35
C ALA A 168 -6.28 1.94 -4.83
N LEU A 169 -6.96 2.66 -5.71
CA LEU A 169 -8.03 3.57 -5.31
C LEU A 169 -9.02 3.77 -6.45
N TRP A 170 -10.25 4.05 -6.07
CA TRP A 170 -11.37 4.23 -7.02
C TRP A 170 -12.09 5.56 -6.86
N ASP A 171 -11.58 6.42 -5.95
CA ASP A 171 -12.03 7.81 -5.79
C ASP A 171 -10.97 8.61 -5.04
N GLY A 172 -11.00 9.92 -5.22
CA GLY A 172 -10.17 10.84 -4.44
C GLY A 172 -8.68 10.66 -4.65
N GLU A 173 -7.94 10.74 -3.55
CA GLU A 173 -6.47 10.70 -3.58
C GLU A 173 -5.88 9.97 -2.38
N LEU A 174 -4.68 9.42 -2.57
CA LEU A 174 -3.82 8.90 -1.51
C LEU A 174 -2.49 9.66 -1.57
N LEU A 175 -1.97 10.02 -0.40
CA LEU A 175 -0.64 10.64 -0.29
C LEU A 175 0.27 9.72 0.50
N THR A 176 1.45 9.43 -0.04
CA THR A 176 2.44 8.57 0.64
C THR A 176 3.48 9.41 1.36
N HIS A 177 3.93 8.91 2.49
CA HIS A 177 4.96 9.53 3.31
C HIS A 177 5.99 8.46 3.66
N SER A 178 7.20 8.62 3.17
CA SER A 178 8.31 7.70 3.42
C SER A 178 9.51 8.46 3.97
N GLY A 179 10.61 7.78 4.25
CA GLY A 179 11.75 8.41 4.92
C GLY A 179 11.48 8.70 6.39
N LEU A 180 10.57 7.95 7.01
CA LEU A 180 10.16 8.15 8.39
C LEU A 180 10.81 7.11 9.30
N ASP A 181 11.10 7.52 10.53
CA ASP A 181 11.53 6.58 11.56
C ASP A 181 10.37 5.65 11.93
N VAL A 182 10.71 4.40 12.25
CA VAL A 182 9.73 3.48 12.84
C VAL A 182 9.32 4.02 14.21
N PRO A 183 8.03 4.15 14.51
CA PRO A 183 7.60 4.64 15.80
C PRO A 183 8.10 3.75 16.94
N GLU A 184 8.77 4.35 17.93
CA GLU A 184 9.37 3.62 19.04
C GLU A 184 8.36 3.05 20.03
N LYS A 185 7.16 3.63 20.07
CA LYS A 185 6.13 3.27 21.07
C LYS A 185 4.84 2.88 20.37
N LEU A 186 4.83 1.69 19.78
CA LEU A 186 3.60 1.10 19.31
C LEU A 186 3.04 0.20 20.42
N ASN A 187 1.87 0.58 20.94
CA ASN A 187 1.19 -0.22 21.94
C ASN A 187 0.52 -1.42 21.28
N ARG A 188 0.78 -2.60 21.83
CA ARG A 188 0.09 -3.81 21.42
C ARG A 188 -1.25 -3.87 22.13
N ASN A 189 -2.33 -3.94 21.36
CA ASN A 189 -3.65 -4.24 21.88
C ASN A 189 -3.91 -5.74 21.77
#